data_20dada87e38827cd99809eae7dee3584
#
_entry.id   20dada87e38827cd99809eae7dee3584
#
_cell.length_a   1.000
_cell.length_b   1.000
_cell.length_c   1.000
_cell.angle_alpha   90.00
_cell.angle_beta   90.00
_cell.angle_gamma   90.00
#
_symmetry.space_group_name_H-M   'P 1'
#
loop_
_entity.id
_entity.type
_entity.pdbx_description
1 polymer ?
#
loop_
_entity_poly.entity_id
_entity_poly.type
_entity_poly.pdbx_seq_one_letter_code
_entity_poly.pdbx_strand_id
1 'polypeptide(L)'
;MAEYSIINGRLYRDDVCLTNFVPEVRGVYGNPSYPKSQLIQIAYTVVGRDKPEFTLVFGNRLRQLNFEECDFACRYETTPSKARRWVGSYLCQQADSIIARGDCGAFLDTSGWYDLPSPAFAAGGGLTGMTPDGEVRLGEAVSSTRLACGDGLGVDAAVTGLVTAFQRTPEAMMAFTFTLFTAMRSLLQQAGLPVNSILYITGTQGFGKSQLAKRYCTLFDDTTRQRPANAFDASSTFAGVRDALAQQRDMVVLLDDLCHSSVASEETERQRLLSKLIRSATNMTSFGKKSGSRTAEITCAAGLVVTAEMLPAAASELT
;
A
#
# COMPACT_ATOMS: atom_id res chain seq x y z
N MET A 1 16.53 7.45 -36.87
CA MET A 1 16.36 7.26 -35.41
C MET A 1 17.76 7.40 -34.82
N ALA A 2 17.86 8.02 -33.64
CA ALA A 2 19.17 8.10 -32.96
C ALA A 2 19.58 6.70 -32.53
N GLU A 3 20.81 6.32 -32.81
CA GLU A 3 21.32 4.99 -32.50
C GLU A 3 22.04 4.98 -31.14
N TYR A 4 21.67 4.02 -30.31
CA TYR A 4 22.35 3.79 -29.03
C TYR A 4 23.30 2.59 -29.20
N SER A 5 24.51 2.73 -28.63
CA SER A 5 25.50 1.65 -28.64
C SER A 5 26.16 1.52 -27.26
N ILE A 6 26.65 0.33 -26.97
CA ILE A 6 27.38 0.02 -25.75
C ILE A 6 28.81 -0.35 -26.14
N ILE A 7 29.76 0.44 -25.67
CA ILE A 7 31.18 0.24 -25.96
C ILE A 7 31.96 0.25 -24.63
N ASN A 8 32.66 -0.85 -24.35
CA ASN A 8 33.47 -0.99 -23.13
C ASN A 8 32.72 -0.67 -21.83
N GLY A 9 31.47 -1.12 -21.71
CA GLY A 9 30.64 -0.90 -20.52
C GLY A 9 30.11 0.53 -20.37
N ARG A 10 30.12 1.34 -21.42
CA ARG A 10 29.61 2.70 -21.46
C ARG A 10 28.48 2.82 -22.48
N LEU A 11 27.50 3.64 -22.19
CA LEU A 11 26.40 3.93 -23.11
C LEU A 11 26.74 5.14 -23.98
N TYR A 12 26.54 4.99 -25.25
CA TYR A 12 26.71 6.04 -26.26
C TYR A 12 25.39 6.32 -26.96
N ARG A 13 25.26 7.53 -27.48
CA ARG A 13 24.24 7.92 -28.44
C ARG A 13 24.92 8.59 -29.61
N ASP A 14 24.75 8.02 -30.80
CA ASP A 14 25.55 8.34 -31.94
C ASP A 14 27.06 8.22 -31.53
N ASP A 15 27.90 9.19 -31.67
CA ASP A 15 29.30 9.11 -31.24
C ASP A 15 29.58 9.75 -29.86
N VAL A 16 28.53 10.12 -29.13
CA VAL A 16 28.67 10.82 -27.84
C VAL A 16 28.56 9.85 -26.67
N CYS A 17 29.62 9.71 -25.88
CA CYS A 17 29.58 8.97 -24.62
C CYS A 17 28.64 9.68 -23.63
N LEU A 18 27.65 8.93 -23.13
CA LEU A 18 26.65 9.45 -22.20
C LEU A 18 27.01 9.17 -20.75
N THR A 19 27.50 7.96 -20.47
CA THR A 19 27.65 7.46 -19.09
C THR A 19 28.85 6.54 -18.96
N ASN A 20 29.37 6.41 -17.73
CA ASN A 20 30.32 5.37 -17.36
C ASN A 20 29.63 4.09 -16.85
N PHE A 21 28.34 3.93 -17.12
CA PHE A 21 27.54 2.77 -16.76
C PHE A 21 26.58 2.42 -17.90
N VAL A 22 26.08 1.18 -17.86
CA VAL A 22 25.05 0.72 -18.79
C VAL A 22 23.78 0.43 -18.02
N PRO A 23 22.71 1.21 -18.19
CA PRO A 23 21.41 0.89 -17.60
C PRO A 23 20.62 -0.03 -18.54
N GLU A 24 19.88 -0.97 -17.95
CA GLU A 24 19.06 -1.94 -18.67
C GLU A 24 17.73 -2.14 -17.95
N VAL A 25 16.61 -2.12 -18.66
CA VAL A 25 15.30 -2.45 -18.09
C VAL A 25 15.22 -3.98 -17.94
N ARG A 26 15.09 -4.45 -16.72
CA ARG A 26 14.94 -5.87 -16.35
C ARG A 26 13.50 -6.32 -16.21
N GLY A 27 12.59 -5.41 -15.88
CA GLY A 27 11.19 -5.71 -15.74
C GLY A 27 10.31 -4.48 -15.80
N VAL A 28 9.11 -4.66 -16.31
CA VAL A 28 8.04 -3.67 -16.31
C VAL A 28 6.84 -4.30 -15.59
N TYR A 29 6.32 -3.62 -14.58
CA TYR A 29 5.24 -4.13 -13.75
C TYR A 29 4.05 -3.17 -13.83
N GLY A 30 2.94 -3.66 -14.36
CA GLY A 30 1.67 -2.93 -14.41
C GLY A 30 0.97 -2.94 -13.05
N ASN A 31 0.34 -1.83 -12.69
CA ASN A 31 -0.53 -1.79 -11.52
C ASN A 31 -1.98 -2.08 -11.95
N PRO A 32 -2.60 -3.20 -11.52
CA PRO A 32 -3.96 -3.54 -11.91
C PRO A 32 -5.00 -2.50 -11.48
N SER A 33 -4.78 -1.83 -10.35
CA SER A 33 -5.66 -0.77 -9.84
C SER A 33 -5.49 0.56 -10.59
N TYR A 34 -4.30 0.79 -11.16
CA TYR A 34 -3.94 2.01 -11.88
C TYR A 34 -3.19 1.69 -13.18
N PRO A 35 -3.90 1.30 -14.27
CA PRO A 35 -3.27 0.81 -15.51
C PRO A 35 -2.25 1.77 -16.14
N LYS A 36 -2.33 3.07 -15.83
CA LYS A 36 -1.36 4.09 -16.29
C LYS A 36 -0.11 4.19 -15.40
N SER A 37 -0.08 3.48 -14.27
CA SER A 37 1.05 3.46 -13.34
C SER A 37 1.85 2.19 -13.58
N GLN A 38 3.07 2.35 -14.01
CA GLN A 38 4.00 1.24 -14.23
C GLN A 38 5.20 1.42 -13.32
N LEU A 39 5.64 0.34 -12.70
CA LEU A 39 6.91 0.28 -11.97
C LEU A 39 7.94 -0.38 -12.89
N ILE A 40 9.10 0.23 -13.05
CA ILE A 40 10.16 -0.25 -13.92
C ILE A 40 11.37 -0.59 -13.08
N GLN A 41 11.84 -1.82 -13.20
CA GLN A 41 13.09 -2.26 -12.60
C GLN A 41 14.22 -2.04 -13.59
N ILE A 42 15.26 -1.34 -13.15
CA ILE A 42 16.45 -1.04 -13.92
C ILE A 42 17.65 -1.68 -13.24
N ALA A 43 18.39 -2.49 -13.96
CA ALA A 43 19.74 -2.87 -13.57
C ALA A 43 20.72 -1.87 -14.20
N TYR A 44 21.81 -1.53 -13.51
CA TYR A 44 22.89 -0.75 -14.09
C TYR A 44 24.24 -1.29 -13.63
N THR A 45 25.17 -1.37 -14.58
CA THR A 45 26.52 -1.88 -14.34
C THR A 45 27.51 -0.75 -14.58
N VAL A 46 28.24 -0.37 -13.55
CA VAL A 46 29.27 0.68 -13.64
C VAL A 46 30.57 0.06 -14.16
N VAL A 47 31.27 0.78 -15.01
CA VAL A 47 32.58 0.35 -15.54
C VAL A 47 33.53 -0.02 -14.39
N GLY A 48 34.11 -1.21 -14.45
CA GLY A 48 35.01 -1.75 -13.41
C GLY A 48 34.29 -2.49 -12.27
N ARG A 49 32.97 -2.65 -12.35
CA ARG A 49 32.22 -3.54 -11.45
C ARG A 49 31.69 -4.76 -12.19
N ASP A 50 31.77 -5.92 -11.54
CA ASP A 50 31.33 -7.20 -12.13
C ASP A 50 29.84 -7.48 -11.91
N LYS A 51 29.21 -6.80 -10.94
CA LYS A 51 27.81 -7.04 -10.57
C LYS A 51 26.95 -5.83 -10.88
N PRO A 52 25.74 -6.04 -11.42
CA PRO A 52 24.77 -4.97 -11.58
C PRO A 52 24.18 -4.57 -10.23
N GLU A 53 23.92 -3.27 -10.10
CA GLU A 53 23.05 -2.70 -9.08
C GLU A 53 21.63 -2.54 -9.64
N PHE A 54 20.65 -2.39 -8.76
CA PHE A 54 19.25 -2.31 -9.14
C PHE A 54 18.57 -1.07 -8.54
N THR A 55 17.69 -0.46 -9.33
CA THR A 55 16.79 0.58 -8.85
C THR A 55 15.39 0.36 -9.40
N LEU A 56 14.40 0.89 -8.67
CA LEU A 56 13.00 0.87 -9.06
C LEU A 56 12.52 2.30 -9.29
N VAL A 57 11.80 2.53 -10.38
CA VAL A 57 11.29 3.85 -10.71
C VAL A 57 9.90 3.76 -11.34
N PHE A 58 9.02 4.70 -11.02
CA PHE A 58 7.76 4.82 -11.74
C PHE A 58 7.99 5.30 -13.18
N GLY A 59 7.27 4.72 -14.15
CA GLY A 59 7.46 4.98 -15.57
C GLY A 59 7.38 6.47 -15.94
N ASN A 60 6.51 7.24 -15.27
CA ASN A 60 6.40 8.68 -15.46
C ASN A 60 7.62 9.48 -14.97
N ARG A 61 8.48 8.88 -14.15
CA ARG A 61 9.73 9.49 -13.65
C ARG A 61 10.99 8.99 -14.36
N LEU A 62 10.86 8.05 -15.30
CA LEU A 62 11.99 7.42 -15.95
C LEU A 62 12.95 8.43 -16.63
N ARG A 63 12.39 9.48 -17.24
CA ARG A 63 13.17 10.57 -17.86
C ARG A 63 13.82 11.55 -16.87
N GLN A 64 13.44 11.47 -15.60
CA GLN A 64 13.94 12.33 -14.52
C GLN A 64 14.92 11.58 -13.61
N LEU A 65 15.11 10.28 -13.84
CA LEU A 65 15.96 9.43 -13.02
C LEU A 65 17.40 9.95 -13.07
N ASN A 66 17.99 10.13 -11.88
CA ASN A 66 19.36 10.55 -11.70
C ASN A 66 20.18 9.41 -11.10
N PHE A 67 20.98 8.75 -11.91
CA PHE A 67 21.79 7.61 -11.46
C PHE A 67 22.93 8.03 -10.51
N GLU A 68 23.41 9.28 -10.56
CA GLU A 68 24.38 9.80 -9.59
C GLU A 68 23.82 9.89 -8.17
N GLU A 69 22.49 10.00 -8.02
CA GLU A 69 21.79 9.93 -6.72
C GLU A 69 21.56 8.48 -6.28
N CYS A 70 21.43 7.54 -7.21
CA CYS A 70 21.28 6.13 -6.90
C CYS A 70 22.61 5.50 -6.46
N ASP A 71 23.70 5.87 -7.13
CA ASP A 71 25.04 5.39 -6.83
C ASP A 71 26.08 6.47 -7.18
N PHE A 72 26.87 6.89 -6.20
CA PHE A 72 27.93 7.91 -6.38
C PHE A 72 29.03 7.52 -7.37
N ALA A 73 29.13 6.24 -7.74
CA ALA A 73 30.07 5.78 -8.78
C ALA A 73 29.54 5.99 -10.20
N CYS A 74 28.22 6.20 -10.36
CA CYS A 74 27.63 6.56 -11.65
C CYS A 74 28.00 7.98 -12.02
N ARG A 75 28.42 8.20 -13.26
CA ARG A 75 28.76 9.52 -13.79
C ARG A 75 28.18 9.70 -15.18
N TYR A 76 27.75 10.92 -15.45
CA TYR A 76 27.40 11.36 -16.79
C TYR A 76 28.63 11.97 -17.46
N GLU A 77 29.02 11.45 -18.63
CA GLU A 77 30.21 11.86 -19.36
C GLU A 77 29.96 13.06 -20.32
N THR A 78 28.73 13.56 -20.35
CA THR A 78 28.34 14.78 -21.06
C THR A 78 27.46 15.64 -20.14
N THR A 79 26.96 16.78 -20.63
CA THR A 79 26.11 17.68 -19.83
C THR A 79 25.00 16.88 -19.15
N PRO A 80 24.91 16.89 -17.80
CA PRO A 80 24.03 15.98 -17.05
C PRO A 80 22.55 16.04 -17.48
N SER A 81 22.01 17.22 -17.77
CA SER A 81 20.63 17.37 -18.24
C SER A 81 20.38 16.72 -19.61
N LYS A 82 21.34 16.82 -20.51
CA LYS A 82 21.31 16.18 -21.84
C LYS A 82 21.43 14.67 -21.72
N ALA A 83 22.39 14.20 -20.90
CA ALA A 83 22.60 12.78 -20.65
C ALA A 83 21.37 12.13 -20.02
N ARG A 84 20.80 12.70 -18.95
CA ARG A 84 19.58 12.18 -18.31
C ARG A 84 18.43 12.03 -19.29
N ARG A 85 18.18 13.05 -20.11
CA ARG A 85 17.12 12.99 -21.12
C ARG A 85 17.35 11.87 -22.13
N TRP A 86 18.59 11.66 -22.57
CA TRP A 86 18.89 10.62 -23.55
C TRP A 86 18.90 9.22 -22.94
N VAL A 87 19.46 9.05 -21.74
CA VAL A 87 19.38 7.79 -20.98
C VAL A 87 17.92 7.44 -20.70
N GLY A 88 17.11 8.40 -20.27
CA GLY A 88 15.68 8.20 -20.05
C GLY A 88 14.94 7.79 -21.33
N SER A 89 15.31 8.35 -22.49
CA SER A 89 14.72 7.92 -23.78
C SER A 89 15.14 6.51 -24.17
N TYR A 90 16.38 6.12 -23.92
CA TYR A 90 16.88 4.77 -24.13
C TYR A 90 16.11 3.75 -23.27
N LEU A 91 15.94 4.04 -21.97
CA LEU A 91 15.18 3.18 -21.07
C LEU A 91 13.69 3.11 -21.42
N CYS A 92 13.09 4.22 -21.89
CA CYS A 92 11.71 4.19 -22.40
C CYS A 92 11.57 3.23 -23.58
N GLN A 93 12.50 3.25 -24.54
CA GLN A 93 12.46 2.33 -25.69
C GLN A 93 12.53 0.86 -25.27
N GLN A 94 13.37 0.54 -24.28
CA GLN A 94 13.44 -0.82 -23.73
C GLN A 94 12.14 -1.23 -23.04
N ALA A 95 11.59 -0.33 -22.17
CA ALA A 95 10.32 -0.59 -21.49
C ALA A 95 9.17 -0.79 -22.47
N ASP A 96 9.07 0.07 -23.50
CA ASP A 96 8.05 -0.05 -24.56
C ASP A 96 8.19 -1.39 -25.32
N SER A 97 9.41 -1.87 -25.52
CA SER A 97 9.66 -3.18 -26.15
C SER A 97 9.19 -4.35 -25.29
N ILE A 98 9.36 -4.27 -23.96
CA ILE A 98 8.87 -5.29 -23.02
C ILE A 98 7.33 -5.29 -23.02
N ILE A 99 6.72 -4.11 -22.95
CA ILE A 99 5.26 -3.92 -22.98
C ILE A 99 4.68 -4.50 -24.29
N ALA A 100 5.31 -4.21 -25.43
CA ALA A 100 4.84 -4.68 -26.72
C ALA A 100 4.90 -6.21 -26.88
N ARG A 101 5.79 -6.89 -26.15
CA ARG A 101 5.86 -8.37 -26.12
C ARG A 101 4.87 -8.99 -25.13
N GLY A 102 4.24 -8.20 -24.27
CA GLY A 102 3.39 -8.71 -23.21
C GLY A 102 4.13 -9.29 -21.99
N ASP A 103 5.45 -9.10 -21.90
CA ASP A 103 6.32 -9.62 -20.83
C ASP A 103 6.24 -8.75 -19.55
N CYS A 104 5.04 -8.32 -19.18
CA CYS A 104 4.86 -7.46 -18.02
C CYS A 104 4.45 -8.27 -16.80
N GLY A 105 5.10 -8.01 -15.66
CA GLY A 105 4.67 -8.47 -14.36
C GLY A 105 3.58 -7.58 -13.74
N ALA A 106 3.11 -7.95 -12.55
CA ALA A 106 2.18 -7.15 -11.76
C ALA A 106 2.88 -6.44 -10.60
N PHE A 107 2.51 -5.19 -10.35
CA PHE A 107 2.91 -4.43 -9.17
C PHE A 107 1.68 -4.11 -8.34
N LEU A 108 1.65 -4.61 -7.11
CA LEU A 108 0.55 -4.43 -6.17
C LEU A 108 1.00 -3.46 -5.07
N ASP A 109 0.49 -2.24 -5.11
CA ASP A 109 0.84 -1.16 -4.18
C ASP A 109 -0.11 -1.04 -2.98
N THR A 110 -1.23 -1.74 -3.01
CA THR A 110 -2.19 -1.81 -1.93
C THR A 110 -2.43 -3.26 -1.53
N SER A 111 -2.80 -3.51 -0.27
CA SER A 111 -3.31 -4.82 0.15
C SER A 111 -4.69 -5.11 -0.44
N GLY A 112 -5.21 -6.33 -0.22
CA GLY A 112 -6.56 -6.71 -0.57
C GLY A 112 -6.69 -7.53 -1.85
N TRP A 113 -7.93 -7.68 -2.32
CA TRP A 113 -8.25 -8.49 -3.49
C TRP A 113 -7.90 -7.80 -4.80
N TYR A 114 -7.32 -8.57 -5.69
CA TYR A 114 -7.02 -8.20 -7.06
C TYR A 114 -7.70 -9.18 -8.02
N ASP A 115 -8.29 -8.62 -9.06
CA ASP A 115 -8.80 -9.36 -10.22
C ASP A 115 -7.64 -9.52 -11.21
N LEU A 116 -6.72 -10.41 -10.84
CA LEU A 116 -5.69 -10.96 -11.71
C LEU A 116 -6.34 -12.03 -12.58
N PRO A 117 -5.63 -12.79 -13.44
CA PRO A 117 -6.24 -13.90 -14.20
C PRO A 117 -7.11 -14.81 -13.35
N SER A 118 -6.84 -14.86 -12.04
CA SER A 118 -7.71 -15.44 -11.01
C SER A 118 -7.69 -14.56 -9.77
N PRO A 119 -8.78 -14.47 -8.99
CA PRO A 119 -8.82 -13.66 -7.78
C PRO A 119 -7.71 -14.03 -6.81
N ALA A 120 -6.93 -13.03 -6.38
CA ALA A 120 -5.83 -13.21 -5.45
C ALA A 120 -5.87 -12.13 -4.36
N PHE A 121 -5.56 -12.51 -3.12
CA PHE A 121 -5.47 -11.60 -1.99
C PHE A 121 -4.01 -11.25 -1.70
N ALA A 122 -3.67 -9.97 -1.80
CA ALA A 122 -2.35 -9.45 -1.50
C ALA A 122 -2.25 -9.03 -0.04
N ALA A 123 -1.35 -9.68 0.70
CA ALA A 123 -0.99 -9.32 2.06
C ALA A 123 0.52 -9.47 2.24
N GLY A 124 1.06 -8.96 3.34
CA GLY A 124 2.49 -9.06 3.62
C GLY A 124 2.98 -10.50 3.58
N GLY A 125 4.03 -10.71 2.82
CA GLY A 125 4.64 -12.02 2.61
C GLY A 125 4.19 -12.74 1.34
N GLY A 126 3.20 -12.24 0.58
CA GLY A 126 2.86 -12.86 -0.70
C GLY A 126 1.41 -12.67 -1.16
N LEU A 127 1.03 -13.50 -2.10
CA LEU A 127 -0.32 -13.64 -2.60
C LEU A 127 -0.93 -14.93 -2.07
N THR A 128 -2.18 -14.86 -1.64
CA THR A 128 -3.00 -16.02 -1.28
C THR A 128 -4.12 -16.16 -2.30
N GLY A 129 -4.29 -17.36 -2.82
CA GLY A 129 -5.23 -17.65 -3.92
C GLY A 129 -4.49 -18.15 -5.15
N MET A 130 -5.12 -18.08 -6.33
CA MET A 130 -4.46 -18.46 -7.57
C MET A 130 -3.48 -17.35 -7.98
N THR A 131 -2.19 -17.68 -7.98
CA THR A 131 -1.16 -16.76 -8.44
C THR A 131 -1.23 -16.58 -9.95
N PRO A 132 -1.09 -15.34 -10.46
CA PRO A 132 -0.96 -15.13 -11.90
C PRO A 132 0.31 -15.77 -12.43
N ASP A 133 0.27 -16.24 -13.68
CA ASP A 133 1.48 -16.57 -14.42
C ASP A 133 2.27 -15.27 -14.61
N GLY A 134 3.42 -15.19 -13.98
CA GLY A 134 4.29 -14.02 -14.07
C GLY A 134 4.84 -13.53 -12.73
N GLU A 135 5.84 -12.66 -12.81
CA GLU A 135 6.47 -12.06 -11.63
C GLU A 135 5.53 -11.01 -10.99
N VAL A 136 5.28 -11.15 -9.70
CA VAL A 136 4.50 -10.19 -8.90
C VAL A 136 5.41 -9.50 -7.91
N ARG A 137 5.33 -8.17 -7.87
CA ARG A 137 6.02 -7.33 -6.89
C ARG A 137 5.03 -6.66 -5.96
N LEU A 138 5.34 -6.71 -4.68
CA LEU A 138 4.54 -6.08 -3.63
C LEU A 138 5.14 -4.73 -3.25
N GLY A 139 4.29 -3.72 -3.16
CA GLY A 139 4.66 -2.42 -2.61
C GLY A 139 4.90 -2.46 -1.09
N GLU A 140 5.50 -1.41 -0.56
CA GLU A 140 5.84 -1.30 0.86
C GLU A 140 4.62 -1.43 1.77
N ALA A 141 3.48 -0.83 1.39
CA ALA A 141 2.25 -0.90 2.16
C ALA A 141 1.71 -2.34 2.28
N VAL A 142 1.86 -3.15 1.23
CA VAL A 142 1.49 -4.56 1.25
C VAL A 142 2.48 -5.37 2.08
N SER A 143 3.76 -5.09 1.93
CA SER A 143 4.84 -5.81 2.64
C SER A 143 4.82 -5.57 4.16
N SER A 144 4.17 -4.51 4.63
CA SER A 144 4.03 -4.20 6.06
C SER A 144 2.98 -5.05 6.78
N THR A 145 2.12 -5.74 6.04
CA THR A 145 1.12 -6.67 6.57
C THR A 145 1.65 -8.11 6.50
N ARG A 146 1.14 -9.01 7.32
CA ARG A 146 1.55 -10.43 7.32
C ARG A 146 0.34 -11.34 7.45
N LEU A 147 0.19 -12.26 6.53
CA LEU A 147 -0.67 -13.42 6.70
C LEU A 147 0.21 -14.54 7.28
N ALA A 148 0.23 -14.69 8.59
CA ALA A 148 0.91 -15.80 9.22
C ALA A 148 -0.04 -17.01 9.25
N CYS A 149 0.26 -18.04 8.48
CA CYS A 149 -0.30 -19.37 8.73
C CYS A 149 0.40 -19.93 9.97
N GLY A 150 -0.31 -20.06 11.06
CA GLY A 150 0.24 -20.67 12.27
C GLY A 150 0.43 -22.18 12.08
N ASP A 151 1.64 -22.65 12.24
CA ASP A 151 2.03 -24.04 12.04
C ASP A 151 1.64 -24.97 13.21
N GLY A 152 0.90 -24.48 14.20
CA GLY A 152 0.81 -25.20 15.48
C GLY A 152 -0.56 -25.63 15.97
N LEU A 153 -1.63 -25.01 15.53
CA LEU A 153 -2.98 -25.37 15.97
C LEU A 153 -3.76 -25.98 14.80
N GLY A 154 -4.25 -27.22 14.98
CA GLY A 154 -5.23 -27.76 14.05
C GLY A 154 -6.43 -26.80 13.92
N VAL A 155 -7.04 -26.74 12.74
CA VAL A 155 -8.19 -25.86 12.45
C VAL A 155 -9.29 -26.01 13.52
N ASP A 156 -9.56 -27.24 13.98
CA ASP A 156 -10.58 -27.54 14.99
C ASP A 156 -10.26 -26.89 16.34
N ALA A 157 -9.01 -26.90 16.77
CA ALA A 157 -8.58 -26.25 18.02
C ALA A 157 -8.70 -24.72 17.94
N ALA A 158 -8.36 -24.15 16.79
CA ALA A 158 -8.50 -22.71 16.54
C ALA A 158 -9.97 -22.28 16.54
N VAL A 159 -10.83 -23.02 15.85
CA VAL A 159 -12.29 -22.77 15.82
C VAL A 159 -12.89 -22.91 17.20
N THR A 160 -12.56 -23.98 17.94
CA THR A 160 -13.03 -24.19 19.31
C THR A 160 -12.60 -23.04 20.23
N GLY A 161 -11.35 -22.60 20.10
CA GLY A 161 -10.82 -21.44 20.84
C GLY A 161 -11.58 -20.14 20.56
N LEU A 162 -11.88 -19.87 19.29
CA LEU A 162 -12.66 -18.71 18.87
C LEU A 162 -14.09 -18.77 19.39
N VAL A 163 -14.78 -19.91 19.24
CA VAL A 163 -16.15 -20.09 19.76
C VAL A 163 -16.20 -19.86 21.25
N THR A 164 -15.25 -20.42 22.01
CA THR A 164 -15.15 -20.22 23.45
C THR A 164 -14.92 -18.73 23.81
N ALA A 165 -14.06 -18.05 23.07
CA ALA A 165 -13.82 -16.62 23.26
C ALA A 165 -15.08 -15.79 23.00
N PHE A 166 -15.82 -16.09 21.94
CA PHE A 166 -17.05 -15.38 21.57
C PHE A 166 -18.20 -15.61 22.56
N GLN A 167 -18.29 -16.80 23.14
CA GLN A 167 -19.25 -17.08 24.21
C GLN A 167 -18.98 -16.26 25.48
N ARG A 168 -17.71 -15.99 25.76
CA ARG A 168 -17.30 -15.19 26.95
C ARG A 168 -17.34 -13.68 26.70
N THR A 169 -17.13 -13.27 25.46
CA THR A 169 -17.00 -11.86 25.08
C THR A 169 -17.69 -11.65 23.73
N PRO A 170 -19.01 -11.39 23.71
CA PRO A 170 -19.76 -11.20 22.45
C PRO A 170 -19.20 -10.06 21.59
N GLU A 171 -18.62 -9.04 22.19
CA GLU A 171 -17.96 -7.92 21.50
C GLU A 171 -16.76 -8.41 20.67
N ALA A 172 -16.08 -9.48 21.10
CA ALA A 172 -15.02 -10.12 20.34
C ALA A 172 -15.53 -10.73 19.03
N MET A 173 -16.72 -11.32 19.08
CA MET A 173 -17.38 -11.86 17.87
C MET A 173 -17.71 -10.73 16.89
N MET A 174 -18.22 -9.60 17.35
CA MET A 174 -18.52 -8.45 16.50
C MET A 174 -17.25 -7.89 15.87
N ALA A 175 -16.18 -7.72 16.65
CA ALA A 175 -14.90 -7.22 16.17
C ALA A 175 -14.27 -8.15 15.11
N PHE A 176 -14.28 -9.46 15.37
CA PHE A 176 -13.78 -10.46 14.43
C PHE A 176 -14.62 -10.51 13.15
N THR A 177 -15.95 -10.54 13.28
CA THR A 177 -16.87 -10.54 12.14
C THR A 177 -16.69 -9.31 11.27
N PHE A 178 -16.56 -8.11 11.88
CA PHE A 178 -16.27 -6.89 11.14
C PHE A 178 -14.96 -7.01 10.34
N THR A 179 -13.93 -7.61 10.92
CA THR A 179 -12.64 -7.83 10.23
C THR A 179 -12.77 -8.76 9.03
N LEU A 180 -13.53 -9.84 9.17
CA LEU A 180 -13.81 -10.76 8.06
C LEU A 180 -14.63 -10.09 6.94
N PHE A 181 -15.67 -9.33 7.28
CA PHE A 181 -16.41 -8.54 6.29
C PHE A 181 -15.54 -7.51 5.60
N THR A 182 -14.64 -6.87 6.35
CA THR A 182 -13.66 -5.95 5.76
C THR A 182 -12.73 -6.65 4.78
N ALA A 183 -12.25 -7.85 5.12
CA ALA A 183 -11.40 -8.64 4.23
C ALA A 183 -12.10 -9.08 2.93
N MET A 184 -13.43 -9.10 2.92
CA MET A 184 -14.23 -9.40 1.72
C MET A 184 -14.85 -8.16 1.06
N ARG A 185 -14.52 -6.96 1.53
CA ARG A 185 -15.21 -5.71 1.18
C ARG A 185 -15.26 -5.45 -0.34
N SER A 186 -14.13 -5.58 -1.02
CA SER A 186 -14.05 -5.39 -2.48
C SER A 186 -14.89 -6.43 -3.24
N LEU A 187 -14.88 -7.68 -2.80
CA LEU A 187 -15.68 -8.75 -3.43
C LEU A 187 -17.18 -8.52 -3.21
N LEU A 188 -17.57 -8.14 -2.00
CA LEU A 188 -18.96 -7.83 -1.68
C LEU A 188 -19.45 -6.62 -2.47
N GLN A 189 -18.62 -5.60 -2.64
CA GLN A 189 -18.94 -4.44 -3.47
C GLN A 189 -19.14 -4.82 -4.93
N GLN A 190 -18.28 -5.68 -5.49
CA GLN A 190 -18.45 -6.20 -6.86
C GLN A 190 -19.74 -7.02 -7.03
N ALA A 191 -20.15 -7.73 -5.96
CA ALA A 191 -21.40 -8.45 -5.92
C ALA A 191 -22.65 -7.58 -5.70
N GLY A 192 -22.49 -6.25 -5.61
CA GLY A 192 -23.60 -5.31 -5.35
C GLY A 192 -24.03 -5.24 -3.88
N LEU A 193 -23.23 -5.76 -2.96
CA LEU A 193 -23.48 -5.78 -1.52
C LEU A 193 -22.43 -4.91 -0.78
N PRO A 194 -22.48 -3.56 -0.90
CA PRO A 194 -21.46 -2.71 -0.33
C PRO A 194 -21.46 -2.74 1.20
N VAL A 195 -20.28 -2.92 1.79
CA VAL A 195 -20.07 -2.83 3.24
C VAL A 195 -19.73 -1.37 3.61
N ASN A 196 -20.75 -0.60 3.91
CA ASN A 196 -20.64 0.84 4.23
C ASN A 196 -20.70 1.07 5.74
N SER A 197 -19.88 0.34 6.51
CA SER A 197 -19.88 0.41 7.96
C SER A 197 -18.49 0.65 8.51
N ILE A 198 -18.45 1.18 9.72
CA ILE A 198 -17.27 1.24 10.58
C ILE A 198 -17.58 0.50 11.88
N LEU A 199 -16.56 0.09 12.61
CA LEU A 199 -16.71 -0.43 13.97
C LEU A 199 -16.24 0.62 14.96
N TYR A 200 -17.16 1.09 15.81
CA TYR A 200 -16.87 2.06 16.87
C TYR A 200 -17.02 1.39 18.24
N ILE A 201 -15.91 1.25 18.97
CA ILE A 201 -15.85 0.57 20.27
C ILE A 201 -15.72 1.63 21.36
N THR A 202 -16.76 1.78 22.18
CA THR A 202 -16.75 2.76 23.29
C THR A 202 -16.82 2.06 24.64
N GLY A 203 -16.38 2.76 25.66
CA GLY A 203 -16.48 2.33 27.06
C GLY A 203 -15.46 3.05 27.93
N THR A 204 -15.61 2.91 29.23
CA THR A 204 -14.73 3.56 30.21
C THR A 204 -13.28 3.10 30.07
N GLN A 205 -12.38 3.92 30.59
CA GLN A 205 -10.95 3.59 30.61
C GLN A 205 -10.70 2.28 31.37
N GLY A 206 -9.76 1.47 30.89
CA GLY A 206 -9.40 0.20 31.55
C GLY A 206 -10.26 -1.01 31.15
N PHE A 207 -11.36 -0.86 30.41
CA PHE A 207 -12.24 -1.97 30.00
C PHE A 207 -11.72 -2.84 28.82
N GLY A 208 -10.47 -2.67 28.42
CA GLY A 208 -9.85 -3.54 27.45
C GLY A 208 -10.22 -3.28 25.97
N LYS A 209 -10.83 -2.12 25.64
CA LYS A 209 -11.21 -1.75 24.25
C LYS A 209 -10.06 -1.91 23.25
N SER A 210 -8.91 -1.31 23.57
CA SER A 210 -7.71 -1.38 22.73
C SER A 210 -7.19 -2.80 22.58
N GLN A 211 -7.25 -3.61 23.65
CA GLN A 211 -6.85 -5.01 23.61
C GLN A 211 -7.78 -5.83 22.72
N LEU A 212 -9.09 -5.60 22.83
CA LEU A 212 -10.09 -6.24 21.99
C LEU A 212 -9.87 -5.90 20.52
N ALA A 213 -9.72 -4.61 20.19
CA ALA A 213 -9.47 -4.16 18.83
C ALA A 213 -8.15 -4.73 18.27
N LYS A 214 -7.04 -4.63 19.01
CA LYS A 214 -5.75 -5.16 18.61
C LYS A 214 -5.76 -6.69 18.41
N ARG A 215 -6.54 -7.41 19.19
CA ARG A 215 -6.59 -8.87 19.10
C ARG A 215 -7.46 -9.39 17.96
N TYR A 216 -8.57 -8.73 17.68
CA TYR A 216 -9.58 -9.25 16.74
C TYR A 216 -9.71 -8.43 15.46
N CYS A 217 -9.17 -7.22 15.40
CA CYS A 217 -9.25 -6.37 14.22
C CYS A 217 -7.94 -6.25 13.43
N THR A 218 -6.82 -6.77 13.95
CA THR A 218 -5.51 -6.66 13.29
C THR A 218 -4.98 -8.03 12.86
N LEU A 219 -5.84 -8.88 12.27
CA LEU A 219 -5.52 -10.26 11.90
C LEU A 219 -4.40 -10.37 10.84
N PHE A 220 -4.18 -9.33 10.06
CA PHE A 220 -3.19 -9.30 8.99
C PHE A 220 -1.93 -8.53 9.37
N ASP A 221 -1.79 -8.12 10.63
CA ASP A 221 -0.61 -7.42 11.11
C ASP A 221 0.49 -8.39 11.53
N ASP A 222 1.73 -7.91 11.43
CA ASP A 222 2.89 -8.66 11.90
C ASP A 222 2.88 -8.73 13.43
N THR A 223 2.58 -9.92 13.96
CA THR A 223 2.52 -10.18 15.42
C THR A 223 3.86 -10.02 16.13
N THR A 224 4.98 -9.94 15.39
CA THR A 224 6.29 -9.70 15.97
C THR A 224 6.51 -8.23 16.34
N ARG A 225 5.66 -7.31 15.86
CA ARG A 225 5.73 -5.90 16.20
C ARG A 225 5.01 -5.62 17.52
N GLN A 226 5.60 -4.77 18.35
CA GLN A 226 4.96 -4.32 19.60
C GLN A 226 3.66 -3.53 19.34
N ARG A 227 3.54 -2.91 18.18
CA ARG A 227 2.37 -2.15 17.73
C ARG A 227 1.98 -2.61 16.32
N PRO A 228 0.68 -2.89 16.09
CA PRO A 228 0.20 -3.19 14.73
C PRO A 228 0.57 -2.08 13.75
N ALA A 229 0.97 -2.46 12.54
CA ALA A 229 1.41 -1.50 11.51
C ALA A 229 0.32 -0.51 11.12
N ASN A 230 -0.95 -0.95 11.17
CA ASN A 230 -2.13 -0.17 10.80
C ASN A 230 -2.89 0.41 12.00
N ALA A 231 -2.24 0.49 13.18
CA ALA A 231 -2.79 1.11 14.38
C ALA A 231 -2.24 2.52 14.57
N PHE A 232 -3.14 3.47 14.63
CA PHE A 232 -2.91 4.90 14.83
C PHE A 232 -3.53 5.31 16.17
N ASP A 233 -3.00 6.35 16.78
CA ASP A 233 -3.54 6.94 18.02
C ASP A 233 -3.94 8.40 17.82
N ALA A 234 -4.42 9.02 18.90
CA ALA A 234 -4.86 10.42 18.90
C ALA A 234 -3.76 11.42 18.48
N SER A 235 -2.48 11.05 18.58
CA SER A 235 -1.34 11.89 18.16
C SER A 235 -1.01 11.75 16.66
N SER A 236 -1.60 10.75 16.01
CA SER A 236 -1.35 10.48 14.60
C SER A 236 -1.94 11.57 13.70
N THR A 237 -1.22 11.92 12.64
CA THR A 237 -1.71 12.93 11.70
C THR A 237 -2.89 12.40 10.87
N PHE A 238 -3.87 13.27 10.62
CA PHE A 238 -4.98 12.94 9.72
C PHE A 238 -4.51 12.43 8.35
N ALA A 239 -3.42 13.00 7.82
CA ALA A 239 -2.86 12.57 6.55
C ALA A 239 -2.35 11.12 6.61
N GLY A 240 -1.70 10.73 7.69
CA GLY A 240 -1.22 9.35 7.88
C GLY A 240 -2.35 8.34 7.94
N VAL A 241 -3.39 8.62 8.74
CA VAL A 241 -4.59 7.74 8.84
C VAL A 241 -5.30 7.64 7.48
N ARG A 242 -5.47 8.75 6.79
CA ARG A 242 -6.08 8.80 5.47
C ARG A 242 -5.29 7.98 4.44
N ASP A 243 -3.97 8.15 4.41
CA ASP A 243 -3.10 7.45 3.47
C ASP A 243 -3.13 5.92 3.77
N ALA A 244 -3.22 5.51 5.04
CA ALA A 244 -3.42 4.12 5.44
C ALA A 244 -4.79 3.58 4.99
N LEU A 245 -5.88 4.34 5.16
CA LEU A 245 -7.21 3.95 4.67
C LEU A 245 -7.26 3.75 3.16
N ALA A 246 -6.39 4.41 2.42
CA ALA A 246 -6.29 4.25 0.97
C ALA A 246 -5.40 3.06 0.55
N GLN A 247 -4.32 2.80 1.30
CA GLN A 247 -3.34 1.78 0.96
C GLN A 247 -3.72 0.39 1.47
N GLN A 248 -4.49 0.32 2.56
CA GLN A 248 -4.88 -0.93 3.22
C GLN A 248 -6.26 -1.42 2.74
N ARG A 249 -6.39 -1.60 1.42
CA ARG A 249 -7.63 -2.12 0.83
C ARG A 249 -7.96 -3.51 1.40
N ASP A 250 -9.24 -3.72 1.75
CA ASP A 250 -9.76 -4.97 2.34
C ASP A 250 -9.10 -5.35 3.68
N MET A 251 -8.47 -4.40 4.36
CA MET A 251 -7.89 -4.57 5.68
C MET A 251 -8.41 -3.52 6.65
N VAL A 252 -8.26 -3.79 7.94
CA VAL A 252 -8.67 -2.86 8.99
C VAL A 252 -7.56 -1.84 9.26
N VAL A 253 -7.95 -0.58 9.34
CA VAL A 253 -7.16 0.50 9.95
C VAL A 253 -7.76 0.80 11.31
N LEU A 254 -6.95 0.69 12.36
CA LEU A 254 -7.34 0.92 13.74
C LEU A 254 -6.93 2.35 14.18
N LEU A 255 -7.91 3.14 14.59
CA LEU A 255 -7.69 4.40 15.27
C LEU A 255 -7.94 4.19 16.77
N ASP A 256 -6.86 4.03 17.54
CA ASP A 256 -6.90 3.61 18.94
C ASP A 256 -6.81 4.79 19.89
N ASP A 257 -7.54 4.67 20.99
CA ASP A 257 -7.48 5.57 22.14
C ASP A 257 -7.82 7.04 21.84
N LEU A 258 -8.96 7.27 21.22
CA LEU A 258 -9.49 8.62 21.07
C LEU A 258 -10.03 9.12 22.41
N CYS A 259 -9.18 9.85 23.13
CA CYS A 259 -9.58 10.57 24.35
C CYS A 259 -9.94 12.03 24.04
N HIS A 260 -10.75 12.65 24.90
CA HIS A 260 -11.07 14.07 24.77
C HIS A 260 -9.87 14.97 25.06
N SER A 261 -9.75 16.07 24.29
CA SER A 261 -8.86 17.15 24.67
C SER A 261 -9.54 18.07 25.68
N SER A 262 -8.82 18.49 26.70
CA SER A 262 -9.27 19.53 27.64
C SER A 262 -9.38 20.92 26.98
N VAL A 263 -8.80 21.08 25.77
CA VAL A 263 -8.83 22.33 25.01
C VAL A 263 -9.96 22.26 23.99
N ALA A 264 -10.97 23.11 24.12
CA ALA A 264 -12.20 23.09 23.32
C ALA A 264 -11.94 23.23 21.80
N SER A 265 -10.94 24.04 21.39
CA SER A 265 -10.58 24.21 19.98
C SER A 265 -9.97 22.94 19.37
N GLU A 266 -9.13 22.25 20.13
CA GLU A 266 -8.52 20.98 19.69
C GLU A 266 -9.57 19.87 19.59
N GLU A 267 -10.49 19.83 20.57
CA GLU A 267 -11.59 18.87 20.56
C GLU A 267 -12.49 19.06 19.32
N THR A 268 -12.86 20.32 19.02
CA THR A 268 -13.67 20.64 17.85
C THR A 268 -12.99 20.20 16.54
N GLU A 269 -11.70 20.47 16.38
CA GLU A 269 -10.97 20.05 15.17
C GLU A 269 -10.83 18.53 15.10
N ARG A 270 -10.59 17.85 16.22
CA ARG A 270 -10.53 16.39 16.32
C ARG A 270 -11.87 15.74 15.91
N GLN A 271 -12.98 16.25 16.41
CA GLN A 271 -14.33 15.77 16.04
C GLN A 271 -14.60 16.00 14.54
N ARG A 272 -14.22 17.15 14.00
CA ARG A 272 -14.34 17.44 12.58
C ARG A 272 -13.50 16.49 11.71
N LEU A 273 -12.29 16.16 12.14
CA LEU A 273 -11.41 15.23 11.40
C LEU A 273 -11.94 13.80 11.49
N LEU A 274 -12.41 13.37 12.67
CA LEU A 274 -13.04 12.08 12.86
C LEU A 274 -14.27 11.92 11.96
N SER A 275 -15.16 12.91 11.93
CA SER A 275 -16.32 12.91 11.03
C SER A 275 -15.94 12.74 9.56
N LYS A 276 -14.87 13.40 9.12
CA LYS A 276 -14.37 13.23 7.73
C LYS A 276 -13.86 11.82 7.49
N LEU A 277 -13.10 11.23 8.43
CA LEU A 277 -12.60 9.86 8.30
C LEU A 277 -13.75 8.86 8.24
N ILE A 278 -14.73 8.99 9.14
CA ILE A 278 -15.92 8.13 9.16
C ILE A 278 -16.65 8.19 7.82
N ARG A 279 -17.03 9.39 7.36
CA ARG A 279 -17.73 9.56 6.07
C ARG A 279 -16.93 8.99 4.89
N SER A 280 -15.64 9.16 4.89
CA SER A 280 -14.81 8.63 3.80
C SER A 280 -14.69 7.11 3.85
N ALA A 281 -14.59 6.53 5.04
CA ALA A 281 -14.54 5.09 5.21
C ALA A 281 -15.89 4.42 4.89
N THR A 282 -17.02 5.03 5.28
CA THR A 282 -18.36 4.50 5.01
C THR A 282 -18.76 4.66 3.54
N ASN A 283 -18.54 5.82 2.95
CA ASN A 283 -18.95 6.10 1.59
C ASN A 283 -17.92 5.67 0.53
N MET A 284 -16.78 5.12 0.93
CA MET A 284 -15.65 4.79 0.05
C MET A 284 -15.28 5.99 -0.86
N THR A 285 -15.50 7.22 -0.35
CA THR A 285 -15.25 8.42 -1.14
C THR A 285 -13.77 8.71 -1.24
N SER A 286 -13.40 9.29 -2.39
CA SER A 286 -12.04 9.71 -2.62
C SER A 286 -11.68 10.95 -1.81
N PHE A 287 -10.49 10.93 -1.23
CA PHE A 287 -9.85 12.14 -0.73
C PHE A 287 -9.12 12.83 -1.89
N GLY A 288 -9.47 14.07 -2.18
CA GLY A 288 -8.68 14.87 -3.11
C GLY A 288 -7.31 15.19 -2.52
N LYS A 289 -6.23 14.62 -3.06
CA LYS A 289 -4.85 15.02 -2.76
C LYS A 289 -4.41 16.01 -3.84
N LYS A 290 -4.28 17.29 -3.47
CA LYS A 290 -3.63 18.26 -4.36
C LYS A 290 -2.14 17.98 -4.40
N SER A 291 -1.64 17.52 -5.54
CA SER A 291 -0.23 17.45 -5.85
C SER A 291 0.01 18.33 -7.10
N GLY A 292 0.42 19.56 -6.88
CA GLY A 292 0.54 20.56 -7.95
C GLY A 292 -0.83 20.88 -8.59
N SER A 293 -0.90 20.83 -9.92
CA SER A 293 -2.12 21.10 -10.69
C SER A 293 -3.06 19.91 -10.85
N ARG A 294 -2.73 18.72 -10.31
CA ARG A 294 -3.54 17.51 -10.43
C ARG A 294 -4.09 17.09 -9.08
N THR A 295 -5.39 16.89 -9.01
CA THR A 295 -6.06 16.26 -7.88
C THR A 295 -6.04 14.74 -8.13
N ALA A 296 -5.25 14.00 -7.34
CA ALA A 296 -5.34 12.55 -7.33
C ALA A 296 -6.49 12.16 -6.40
N GLU A 297 -7.46 11.43 -6.90
CA GLU A 297 -8.50 10.84 -6.08
C GLU A 297 -7.96 9.56 -5.43
N ILE A 298 -8.01 9.52 -4.11
CA ILE A 298 -7.57 8.38 -3.30
C ILE A 298 -8.83 7.78 -2.68
N THR A 299 -9.22 6.59 -3.13
CA THR A 299 -10.40 5.90 -2.61
C THR A 299 -10.09 5.20 -1.30
N CYS A 300 -10.92 5.43 -0.27
CA CYS A 300 -10.85 4.69 0.98
C CYS A 300 -11.48 3.31 0.80
N ALA A 301 -10.67 2.27 0.81
CA ALA A 301 -11.12 0.89 0.64
C ALA A 301 -10.85 0.01 1.88
N ALA A 302 -10.23 0.56 2.92
CA ALA A 302 -10.03 -0.11 4.21
C ALA A 302 -11.29 -0.03 5.09
N GLY A 303 -11.46 -0.98 6.00
CA GLY A 303 -12.40 -0.86 7.12
C GLY A 303 -11.79 0.01 8.23
N LEU A 304 -12.59 0.86 8.84
CA LEU A 304 -12.17 1.70 9.95
C LEU A 304 -12.69 1.13 11.27
N VAL A 305 -11.80 0.88 12.22
CA VAL A 305 -12.12 0.58 13.61
C VAL A 305 -11.64 1.74 14.47
N VAL A 306 -12.51 2.21 15.36
CA VAL A 306 -12.22 3.30 16.27
C VAL A 306 -12.43 2.82 17.71
N THR A 307 -11.49 3.06 18.61
CA THR A 307 -11.70 2.90 20.04
C THR A 307 -11.71 4.27 20.71
N ALA A 308 -12.67 4.51 21.57
CA ALA A 308 -12.85 5.79 22.26
C ALA A 308 -13.48 5.63 23.64
N GLU A 309 -13.38 6.66 24.45
CA GLU A 309 -14.07 6.68 25.76
C GLU A 309 -15.54 7.07 25.62
N MET A 310 -15.89 7.85 24.60
CA MET A 310 -17.24 8.35 24.36
C MET A 310 -17.62 8.30 22.89
N LEU A 311 -18.90 8.35 22.60
CA LEU A 311 -19.41 8.49 21.24
C LEU A 311 -19.06 9.88 20.67
N PRO A 312 -18.84 9.99 19.35
CA PRO A 312 -18.63 11.29 18.73
C PRO A 312 -19.85 12.19 18.93
N ALA A 313 -19.62 13.51 19.08
CA ALA A 313 -20.66 14.50 19.38
C ALA A 313 -21.75 14.55 18.28
N ALA A 314 -21.42 14.20 17.05
CA ALA A 314 -22.39 14.07 15.94
C ALA A 314 -22.87 12.62 15.82
N ALA A 315 -23.71 12.18 16.75
CA ALA A 315 -24.33 10.84 16.70
C ALA A 315 -25.09 10.54 15.39
N SER A 316 -25.52 11.58 14.65
CA SER A 316 -26.12 11.47 13.31
C SER A 316 -25.18 10.94 12.23
N GLU A 317 -23.89 10.77 12.51
CA GLU A 317 -22.89 10.22 11.58
C GLU A 317 -22.68 8.71 11.80
N LEU A 318 -23.27 8.14 12.85
CA LEU A 318 -23.20 6.72 13.17
C LEU A 318 -24.45 5.93 12.75
N THR A 319 -25.47 6.60 12.30
CA THR A 319 -26.71 6.02 11.74
C THR A 319 -26.72 6.12 10.23
#